data_955d47a23fde4606c4c5a8544025e38c
#
_entry.id   955d47a23fde4606c4c5a8544025e38c
#
_cell.length_a   1.000
_cell.length_b   1.000
_cell.length_c   1.000
_cell.angle_alpha   90.00
_cell.angle_beta   90.00
_cell.angle_gamma   90.00
#
_symmetry.space_group_name_H-M   'P 1'
#
loop_
_entity.id
_entity.type
_entity.pdbx_description
1 polymer ?
#
loop_
_entity_poly.entity_id
_entity_poly.type
_entity_poly.pdbx_seq_one_letter_code
_entity_poly.pdbx_strand_id
1 'polypeptide(L)'
;DMGVPILGTSADSVDAAEDRERFDEVLEKCEIDRPRGATVFTVDEALEVANKLGYPVLVRPSYVLGGAGMEIALNDGDIKKFMKIINRQFQEHPILIDKYLSGKEVEVDAVCDENGVLIPGVMEHVERAGVHSGDSISVYPPQKIKPEIKQVICDYTQRLAKALHVIGLINIQFIVYEDEVYVIEVNPRSSRTIPYISKVTD
;
A
#
# COMPACT_ATOMS: atom_id res chain seq x y z
N ASP A 1 0.32 17.25 -22.53
CA ASP A 1 1.57 17.75 -21.93
C ASP A 1 1.73 19.23 -22.32
N MET A 2 1.52 20.13 -21.36
CA MET A 2 1.50 21.60 -21.61
C MET A 2 2.87 22.24 -21.37
N GLY A 3 3.91 21.47 -21.08
CA GLY A 3 5.26 21.96 -20.81
C GLY A 3 5.40 22.80 -19.54
N VAL A 4 4.42 22.73 -18.63
CA VAL A 4 4.48 23.43 -17.34
C VAL A 4 5.26 22.57 -16.36
N PRO A 5 6.32 23.08 -15.70
CA PRO A 5 7.08 22.32 -14.73
C PRO A 5 6.25 22.03 -13.47
N ILE A 6 6.40 20.83 -12.93
CA ILE A 6 5.84 20.44 -11.63
C ILE A 6 6.87 20.79 -10.55
N LEU A 7 6.43 21.49 -9.48
CA LEU A 7 7.32 21.90 -8.38
C LEU A 7 7.57 20.81 -7.34
N GLY A 8 6.73 19.76 -7.31
CA GLY A 8 6.85 18.63 -6.41
C GLY A 8 7.38 17.38 -7.09
N THR A 9 6.95 16.23 -6.59
CA THR A 9 7.28 14.92 -7.17
C THR A 9 6.86 14.85 -8.63
N SER A 10 7.75 14.34 -9.49
CA SER A 10 7.50 14.26 -10.93
C SER A 10 6.34 13.31 -11.27
N ALA A 11 5.68 13.54 -12.41
CA ALA A 11 4.63 12.63 -12.87
C ALA A 11 5.17 11.21 -13.10
N ASP A 12 6.40 11.06 -13.58
CA ASP A 12 7.05 9.75 -13.75
C ASP A 12 7.25 9.01 -12.44
N SER A 13 7.62 9.73 -11.37
CA SER A 13 7.76 9.17 -10.02
C SER A 13 6.41 8.75 -9.41
N VAL A 14 5.36 9.53 -9.67
CA VAL A 14 3.98 9.17 -9.28
C VAL A 14 3.54 7.91 -9.99
N ASP A 15 3.74 7.86 -11.31
CA ASP A 15 3.41 6.70 -12.14
C ASP A 15 4.19 5.44 -11.71
N ALA A 16 5.48 5.59 -11.36
CA ALA A 16 6.29 4.48 -10.84
C ALA A 16 5.79 3.93 -9.49
N ALA A 17 5.11 4.75 -8.68
CA ALA A 17 4.50 4.31 -7.43
C ALA A 17 3.12 3.66 -7.63
N GLU A 18 2.37 4.07 -8.66
CA GLU A 18 1.01 3.59 -8.94
C GLU A 18 0.98 2.38 -9.88
N ASP A 19 1.92 2.28 -10.82
CA ASP A 19 2.04 1.12 -11.71
C ASP A 19 2.66 -0.07 -10.96
N ARG A 20 1.97 -1.22 -10.99
CA ARG A 20 2.39 -2.40 -10.22
C ARG A 20 3.78 -2.91 -10.62
N GLU A 21 4.06 -3.02 -11.91
CA GLU A 21 5.32 -3.60 -12.40
C GLU A 21 6.49 -2.67 -12.09
N ARG A 22 6.32 -1.38 -12.34
CA ARG A 22 7.32 -0.37 -11.99
C ARG A 22 7.57 -0.29 -10.49
N PHE A 23 6.50 -0.39 -9.69
CA PHE A 23 6.63 -0.38 -8.24
C PHE A 23 7.32 -1.63 -7.71
N ASP A 24 7.05 -2.81 -8.29
CA ASP A 24 7.78 -4.04 -7.95
C ASP A 24 9.28 -3.90 -8.22
N GLU A 25 9.68 -3.29 -9.34
CA GLU A 25 11.10 -2.99 -9.61
C GLU A 25 11.73 -2.03 -8.59
N VAL A 26 10.99 -1.03 -8.13
CA VAL A 26 11.44 -0.11 -7.08
C VAL A 26 11.63 -0.84 -5.76
N LEU A 27 10.69 -1.68 -5.38
CA LEU A 27 10.78 -2.47 -4.14
C LEU A 27 11.93 -3.46 -4.17
N GLU A 28 12.15 -4.15 -5.29
CA GLU A 28 13.26 -5.07 -5.48
C GLU A 28 14.62 -4.35 -5.36
N LYS A 29 14.79 -3.20 -6.01
CA LYS A 29 15.99 -2.36 -5.88
C LYS A 29 16.21 -1.85 -4.45
N CYS A 30 15.13 -1.65 -3.72
CA CYS A 30 15.16 -1.24 -2.32
C CYS A 30 15.27 -2.41 -1.35
N GLU A 31 15.27 -3.66 -1.79
CA GLU A 31 15.23 -4.85 -0.93
C GLU A 31 14.10 -4.75 0.11
N ILE A 32 12.91 -4.37 -0.34
CA ILE A 32 11.71 -4.20 0.50
C ILE A 32 10.63 -5.16 0.03
N ASP A 33 10.06 -5.90 0.97
CA ASP A 33 9.01 -6.87 0.69
C ASP A 33 7.62 -6.23 0.60
N ARG A 34 6.77 -6.84 -0.24
CA ARG A 34 5.32 -6.61 -0.28
C ARG A 34 4.59 -7.95 -0.21
N PRO A 35 3.30 -7.96 0.13
CA PRO A 35 2.50 -9.17 0.05
C PRO A 35 2.55 -9.77 -1.36
N ARG A 36 2.88 -11.06 -1.46
CA ARG A 36 2.95 -11.75 -2.76
C ARG A 36 1.60 -11.74 -3.43
N GLY A 37 1.57 -11.54 -4.73
CA GLY A 37 0.34 -11.51 -5.50
C GLY A 37 0.57 -11.49 -7.00
N ALA A 38 -0.52 -11.48 -7.75
CA ALA A 38 -0.49 -11.38 -9.20
C ALA A 38 -1.72 -10.64 -9.74
N THR A 39 -1.55 -10.08 -10.93
CA THR A 39 -2.65 -9.53 -11.73
C THR A 39 -3.29 -10.64 -12.54
N VAL A 40 -4.61 -10.71 -12.55
CA VAL A 40 -5.40 -11.71 -13.26
C VAL A 40 -6.54 -11.08 -14.02
N PHE A 41 -7.00 -11.75 -15.09
CA PHE A 41 -8.11 -11.29 -15.93
C PHE A 41 -9.28 -12.27 -15.93
N THR A 42 -9.01 -13.53 -15.59
CA THR A 42 -10.01 -14.61 -15.64
C THR A 42 -10.21 -15.26 -14.29
N VAL A 43 -11.34 -15.93 -14.11
CA VAL A 43 -11.64 -16.71 -12.90
C VAL A 43 -10.64 -17.85 -12.72
N ASP A 44 -10.25 -18.51 -13.81
CA ASP A 44 -9.33 -19.65 -13.75
C ASP A 44 -7.93 -19.20 -13.32
N GLU A 45 -7.41 -18.10 -13.86
CA GLU A 45 -6.17 -17.48 -13.41
C GLU A 45 -6.24 -17.08 -11.92
N ALA A 46 -7.37 -16.50 -11.50
CA ALA A 46 -7.57 -16.12 -10.09
C ALA A 46 -7.52 -17.32 -9.14
N LEU A 47 -8.14 -18.44 -9.53
CA LEU A 47 -8.10 -19.68 -8.77
C LEU A 47 -6.69 -20.26 -8.69
N GLU A 48 -5.97 -20.29 -9.82
CA GLU A 48 -4.58 -20.77 -9.87
C GLU A 48 -3.68 -19.95 -8.93
N VAL A 49 -3.74 -18.63 -9.03
CA VAL A 49 -2.96 -17.72 -8.17
C VAL A 49 -3.34 -17.88 -6.71
N ALA A 50 -4.65 -17.90 -6.37
CA ALA A 50 -5.10 -18.04 -5.00
C ALA A 50 -4.66 -19.36 -4.37
N ASN A 51 -4.73 -20.46 -5.13
CA ASN A 51 -4.27 -21.77 -4.67
C ASN A 51 -2.75 -21.83 -4.49
N LYS A 52 -1.98 -21.16 -5.36
CA LYS A 52 -0.53 -21.05 -5.25
C LYS A 52 -0.09 -20.23 -4.03
N LEU A 53 -0.78 -19.13 -3.75
CA LEU A 53 -0.53 -18.27 -2.58
C LEU A 53 -1.00 -18.90 -1.27
N GLY A 54 -1.99 -19.77 -1.34
CA GLY A 54 -2.71 -20.31 -0.18
C GLY A 54 -3.67 -19.28 0.43
N TYR A 55 -4.87 -19.74 0.83
CA TYR A 55 -5.86 -18.90 1.49
C TYR A 55 -5.45 -18.47 2.90
N PRO A 56 -5.94 -17.33 3.42
CA PRO A 56 -6.78 -16.34 2.73
C PRO A 56 -5.99 -15.48 1.73
N VAL A 57 -6.71 -14.95 0.72
CA VAL A 57 -6.20 -13.98 -0.24
C VAL A 57 -7.10 -12.76 -0.32
N LEU A 58 -6.51 -11.61 -0.68
CA LEU A 58 -7.20 -10.36 -0.93
C LEU A 58 -7.48 -10.25 -2.43
N VAL A 59 -8.73 -9.99 -2.79
CA VAL A 59 -9.19 -9.76 -4.17
C VAL A 59 -9.55 -8.30 -4.31
N ARG A 60 -8.96 -7.59 -5.25
CA ARG A 60 -9.26 -6.17 -5.49
C ARG A 60 -9.18 -5.80 -6.97
N PRO A 61 -10.06 -4.95 -7.49
CA PRO A 61 -9.91 -4.36 -8.82
C PRO A 61 -8.68 -3.43 -8.87
N SER A 62 -7.95 -3.39 -10.00
CA SER A 62 -6.72 -2.58 -10.11
C SER A 62 -6.97 -1.08 -10.13
N TYR A 63 -8.15 -0.64 -10.55
CA TYR A 63 -8.46 0.79 -10.81
C TYR A 63 -9.59 1.32 -9.91
N VAL A 64 -9.65 0.90 -8.66
CA VAL A 64 -10.68 1.40 -7.74
C VAL A 64 -10.05 2.28 -6.68
N LEU A 65 -10.49 3.54 -6.63
CA LEU A 65 -10.09 4.47 -5.59
C LEU A 65 -10.75 4.09 -4.26
N GLY A 66 -9.96 4.13 -3.19
CA GLY A 66 -10.48 4.05 -1.84
C GLY A 66 -10.89 2.65 -1.37
N GLY A 67 -10.28 1.58 -1.88
CA GLY A 67 -10.53 0.21 -1.39
C GLY A 67 -11.93 -0.34 -1.69
N ALA A 68 -12.73 0.35 -2.50
CA ALA A 68 -14.06 -0.14 -2.89
C ALA A 68 -13.92 -1.46 -3.67
N GLY A 69 -14.70 -2.48 -3.29
CA GLY A 69 -14.67 -3.79 -3.93
C GLY A 69 -13.50 -4.69 -3.50
N MET A 70 -12.75 -4.33 -2.46
CA MET A 70 -11.80 -5.24 -1.81
C MET A 70 -12.54 -6.29 -1.00
N GLU A 71 -12.18 -7.56 -1.22
CA GLU A 71 -12.79 -8.71 -0.52
C GLU A 71 -11.74 -9.73 -0.10
N ILE A 72 -11.92 -10.31 1.07
CA ILE A 72 -11.05 -11.39 1.55
C ILE A 72 -11.70 -12.73 1.18
N ALA A 73 -11.03 -13.48 0.32
CA ALA A 73 -11.46 -14.81 -0.09
C ALA A 73 -10.81 -15.88 0.80
N LEU A 74 -11.61 -16.79 1.33
CA LEU A 74 -11.19 -17.88 2.20
C LEU A 74 -11.10 -19.22 1.47
N ASN A 75 -11.66 -19.30 0.26
CA ASN A 75 -11.75 -20.51 -0.54
C ASN A 75 -12.09 -20.18 -2.01
N ASP A 76 -12.04 -21.21 -2.86
CA ASP A 76 -12.38 -21.10 -4.30
C ASP A 76 -13.78 -20.57 -4.57
N GLY A 77 -14.73 -20.87 -3.69
CA GLY A 77 -16.12 -20.41 -3.82
C GLY A 77 -16.23 -18.90 -3.70
N ASP A 78 -15.45 -18.32 -2.77
CA ASP A 78 -15.39 -16.88 -2.59
C ASP A 78 -14.75 -16.19 -3.80
N ILE A 79 -13.65 -16.74 -4.34
CA ILE A 79 -13.03 -16.24 -5.58
C ILE A 79 -14.05 -16.18 -6.72
N LYS A 80 -14.75 -17.27 -6.98
CA LYS A 80 -15.76 -17.33 -8.05
C LYS A 80 -16.87 -16.31 -7.86
N LYS A 81 -17.30 -16.11 -6.61
CA LYS A 81 -18.33 -15.12 -6.26
C LYS A 81 -17.83 -13.68 -6.49
N PHE A 82 -16.67 -13.34 -5.99
CA PHE A 82 -16.11 -11.99 -6.07
C PHE A 82 -15.75 -11.62 -7.51
N MET A 83 -15.10 -12.51 -8.25
CA MET A 83 -14.80 -12.32 -9.66
C MET A 83 -16.07 -12.04 -10.49
N LYS A 84 -17.17 -12.74 -10.18
CA LYS A 84 -18.45 -12.51 -10.86
C LYS A 84 -19.05 -11.13 -10.54
N ILE A 85 -18.89 -10.64 -9.31
CA ILE A 85 -19.35 -9.30 -8.89
C ILE A 85 -18.51 -8.23 -9.57
N ILE A 86 -17.19 -8.36 -9.51
CA ILE A 86 -16.23 -7.41 -10.08
C ILE A 86 -16.40 -7.32 -11.60
N ASN A 87 -16.48 -8.45 -12.31
CA ASN A 87 -16.66 -8.48 -13.76
C ASN A 87 -17.99 -7.86 -14.23
N ARG A 88 -19.01 -7.81 -13.38
CA ARG A 88 -20.26 -7.11 -13.70
C ARG A 88 -20.14 -5.59 -13.59
N GLN A 89 -19.29 -5.11 -12.69
CA GLN A 89 -19.13 -3.68 -12.39
C GLN A 89 -17.98 -3.05 -13.19
N PHE A 90 -16.94 -3.82 -13.44
CA PHE A 90 -15.66 -3.35 -14.01
C PHE A 90 -15.22 -4.26 -15.17
N GLN A 91 -16.01 -4.28 -16.25
CA GLN A 91 -15.68 -5.06 -17.44
C GLN A 91 -14.30 -4.68 -17.99
N GLU A 92 -13.44 -5.67 -18.24
CA GLU A 92 -12.11 -5.55 -18.87
C GLU A 92 -10.99 -4.91 -18.01
N HIS A 93 -11.19 -4.73 -16.71
CA HIS A 93 -10.11 -4.27 -15.84
C HIS A 93 -9.39 -5.44 -15.16
N PRO A 94 -8.05 -5.35 -15.03
CA PRO A 94 -7.28 -6.36 -14.31
C PRO A 94 -7.67 -6.39 -12.83
N ILE A 95 -7.63 -7.58 -12.25
CA ILE A 95 -7.93 -7.85 -10.85
C ILE A 95 -6.65 -8.30 -10.17
N LEU A 96 -6.40 -7.80 -8.97
CA LEU A 96 -5.26 -8.16 -8.15
C LEU A 96 -5.67 -9.23 -7.14
N ILE A 97 -4.89 -10.29 -7.08
CA ILE A 97 -4.98 -11.34 -6.05
C ILE A 97 -3.70 -11.29 -5.24
N ASP A 98 -3.79 -10.84 -4.01
CA ASP A 98 -2.65 -10.72 -3.11
C ASP A 98 -2.80 -11.66 -1.91
N LYS A 99 -1.69 -12.17 -1.36
CA LYS A 99 -1.71 -12.89 -0.08
C LYS A 99 -2.25 -11.97 1.00
N TYR A 100 -3.33 -12.38 1.67
CA TYR A 100 -3.83 -11.64 2.82
C TYR A 100 -2.97 -11.92 4.04
N LEU A 101 -2.39 -10.87 4.60
CA LEU A 101 -1.63 -10.89 5.84
C LEU A 101 -2.53 -10.32 6.95
N SER A 102 -2.85 -11.13 7.94
CA SER A 102 -3.67 -10.67 9.08
C SER A 102 -2.81 -9.97 10.14
N GLY A 103 -2.05 -8.98 9.69
CA GLY A 103 -1.13 -8.20 10.50
C GLY A 103 -1.73 -6.90 11.03
N LYS A 104 -0.85 -6.06 11.54
CA LYS A 104 -1.18 -4.71 12.00
C LYS A 104 -0.80 -3.69 10.93
N GLU A 105 -1.77 -2.93 10.46
CA GLU A 105 -1.49 -1.84 9.53
C GLU A 105 -0.90 -0.63 10.22
N VAL A 106 0.05 -0.01 9.55
CA VAL A 106 0.82 1.15 10.01
C VAL A 106 0.94 2.13 8.86
N GLU A 107 0.84 3.41 9.17
CA GLU A 107 0.91 4.48 8.19
C GLU A 107 1.99 5.50 8.58
N VAL A 108 2.73 5.96 7.59
CA VAL A 108 3.75 7.00 7.73
C VAL A 108 3.47 8.11 6.74
N ASP A 109 3.40 9.34 7.25
CA ASP A 109 3.52 10.54 6.43
C ASP A 109 4.92 11.12 6.62
N ALA A 110 5.58 11.48 5.52
CA ALA A 110 6.89 12.08 5.54
C ALA A 110 6.96 13.28 4.59
N VAL A 111 7.92 14.16 4.87
CA VAL A 111 8.26 15.31 4.01
C VAL A 111 9.66 15.10 3.47
N CYS A 112 9.81 15.22 2.17
CA CYS A 112 11.04 14.91 1.45
C CYS A 112 11.53 16.11 0.65
N ASP A 113 12.84 16.30 0.63
CA ASP A 113 13.54 17.20 -0.27
C ASP A 113 14.81 16.52 -0.82
N GLU A 114 15.62 17.27 -1.54
CA GLU A 114 16.90 16.79 -2.09
C GLU A 114 17.91 16.40 -1.02
N ASN A 115 17.76 16.89 0.21
CA ASN A 115 18.73 16.70 1.32
C ASN A 115 18.32 15.58 2.26
N GLY A 116 17.02 15.28 2.36
CA GLY A 116 16.58 14.25 3.30
C GLY A 116 15.09 13.99 3.36
N VAL A 117 14.74 13.13 4.32
CA VAL A 117 13.37 12.72 4.61
C VAL A 117 13.08 12.97 6.07
N LEU A 118 12.12 13.83 6.34
CA LEU A 118 11.60 14.07 7.69
C LEU A 118 10.41 13.15 7.94
N ILE A 119 10.52 12.31 8.95
CA ILE A 119 9.46 11.40 9.40
C ILE A 119 9.00 11.88 10.78
N PRO A 120 7.86 12.59 10.90
CA PRO A 120 7.37 13.10 12.19
C PRO A 120 7.00 11.96 13.14
N GLY A 121 6.49 10.87 12.60
CA GLY A 121 6.12 9.71 13.39
C GLY A 121 5.47 8.60 12.57
N VAL A 122 5.21 7.50 13.27
CA VAL A 122 4.53 6.31 12.75
C VAL A 122 3.17 6.21 13.41
N MET A 123 2.12 6.03 12.64
CA MET A 123 0.74 5.86 13.12
C MET A 123 0.31 4.40 12.99
N GLU A 124 -0.41 3.90 13.97
CA GLU A 124 -0.97 2.53 13.97
C GLU A 124 -2.46 2.58 13.72
N HIS A 125 -2.99 1.72 12.84
CA HIS A 125 -4.44 1.56 12.67
C HIS A 125 -5.03 0.66 13.76
N VAL A 126 -6.17 1.07 14.30
CA VAL A 126 -6.89 0.30 15.34
C VAL A 126 -7.51 -0.94 14.73
N GLU A 127 -8.08 -0.81 13.53
CA GLU A 127 -8.78 -1.86 12.81
C GLU A 127 -7.82 -2.97 12.34
N ARG A 128 -8.41 -4.08 11.96
CA ARG A 128 -7.70 -5.19 11.32
C ARG A 128 -7.21 -4.81 9.92
N ALA A 129 -6.20 -5.49 9.45
CA ALA A 129 -5.73 -5.38 8.08
C ALA A 129 -6.85 -5.60 7.04
N GLY A 130 -6.79 -4.84 5.94
CA GLY A 130 -7.77 -4.90 4.87
C GLY A 130 -8.99 -3.98 5.05
N VAL A 131 -9.00 -3.14 6.08
CA VAL A 131 -9.93 -2.01 6.19
C VAL A 131 -9.30 -0.80 5.52
N HIS A 132 -10.04 -0.13 4.63
CA HIS A 132 -9.53 1.06 3.95
C HIS A 132 -9.09 2.14 4.96
N SER A 133 -7.94 2.76 4.73
CA SER A 133 -7.36 3.76 5.65
C SER A 133 -8.30 4.93 5.95
N GLY A 134 -9.20 5.26 5.02
CA GLY A 134 -10.22 6.28 5.22
C GLY A 134 -11.32 5.95 6.21
N ASP A 135 -11.50 4.67 6.50
CA ASP A 135 -12.49 4.14 7.43
C ASP A 135 -11.83 3.64 8.72
N SER A 136 -10.51 3.82 8.84
CA SER A 136 -9.72 3.37 9.99
C SER A 136 -9.45 4.52 10.97
N ILE A 137 -9.30 4.16 12.24
CA ILE A 137 -8.83 5.05 13.30
C ILE A 137 -7.32 4.90 13.40
N SER A 138 -6.60 6.00 13.14
CA SER A 138 -5.15 6.05 13.33
C SER A 138 -4.81 6.58 14.74
N VAL A 139 -3.88 5.92 15.43
CA VAL A 139 -3.39 6.34 16.74
C VAL A 139 -1.90 6.68 16.68
N TYR A 140 -1.52 7.73 17.39
CA TYR A 140 -0.16 8.18 17.59
C TYR A 140 0.10 8.43 19.08
N PRO A 141 1.26 8.02 19.64
CA PRO A 141 2.24 7.10 19.05
C PRO A 141 1.69 5.66 18.92
N PRO A 142 2.31 4.81 18.08
CA PRO A 142 1.88 3.43 17.91
C PRO A 142 1.99 2.66 19.23
N GLN A 143 0.97 1.84 19.53
CA GLN A 143 0.83 1.17 20.83
C GLN A 143 1.37 -0.25 20.84
N LYS A 144 1.32 -0.95 19.70
CA LYS A 144 1.65 -2.38 19.58
C LYS A 144 2.85 -2.64 18.67
N ILE A 145 3.46 -1.60 18.12
CA ILE A 145 4.61 -1.71 17.22
C ILE A 145 5.90 -1.64 18.05
N LYS A 146 6.71 -2.69 17.97
CA LYS A 146 8.01 -2.77 18.66
C LYS A 146 8.97 -1.68 18.16
N PRO A 147 9.87 -1.15 18.99
CA PRO A 147 10.83 -0.14 18.58
C PRO A 147 11.71 -0.54 17.38
N GLU A 148 12.11 -1.82 17.31
CA GLU A 148 12.91 -2.37 16.22
C GLU A 148 12.14 -2.35 14.90
N ILE A 149 10.87 -2.71 14.92
CA ILE A 149 9.98 -2.68 13.76
C ILE A 149 9.74 -1.24 13.30
N LYS A 150 9.53 -0.32 14.24
CA LYS A 150 9.42 1.11 13.93
C LYS A 150 10.68 1.63 13.20
N GLN A 151 11.85 1.16 13.57
CA GLN A 151 13.11 1.54 12.95
C GLN A 151 13.20 1.02 11.50
N VAL A 152 12.75 -0.22 11.24
CA VAL A 152 12.64 -0.80 9.89
C VAL A 152 11.65 0.01 9.03
N ILE A 153 10.50 0.38 9.57
CA ILE A 153 9.49 1.21 8.87
C ILE A 153 10.10 2.57 8.47
N CYS A 154 10.83 3.21 9.37
CA CYS A 154 11.50 4.48 9.07
C CYS A 154 12.59 4.32 8.00
N ASP A 155 13.38 3.25 8.04
CA ASP A 155 14.39 2.94 7.04
C ASP A 155 13.75 2.68 5.66
N TYR A 156 12.70 1.86 5.60
CA TYR A 156 11.95 1.62 4.38
C TYR A 156 11.37 2.91 3.78
N THR A 157 10.81 3.77 4.64
CA THR A 157 10.29 5.08 4.22
C THR A 157 11.37 5.92 3.55
N GLN A 158 12.58 5.99 4.14
CA GLN A 158 13.70 6.74 3.59
C GLN A 158 14.18 6.18 2.25
N ARG A 159 14.31 4.85 2.14
CA ARG A 159 14.75 4.18 0.91
C ARG A 159 13.75 4.38 -0.23
N LEU A 160 12.47 4.23 0.04
CA LEU A 160 11.40 4.44 -0.95
C LEU A 160 11.31 5.89 -1.41
N ALA A 161 11.35 6.85 -0.48
CA ALA A 161 11.31 8.26 -0.82
C ALA A 161 12.47 8.66 -1.74
N LYS A 162 13.68 8.13 -1.49
CA LYS A 162 14.85 8.36 -2.33
C LYS A 162 14.74 7.67 -3.70
N ALA A 163 14.32 6.41 -3.72
CA ALA A 163 14.22 5.63 -4.96
C ALA A 163 13.16 6.20 -5.92
N LEU A 164 12.08 6.77 -5.36
CA LEU A 164 11.01 7.43 -6.11
C LEU A 164 11.28 8.93 -6.35
N HIS A 165 12.45 9.45 -5.95
CA HIS A 165 12.80 10.88 -6.10
C HIS A 165 11.70 11.83 -5.61
N VAL A 166 11.14 11.54 -4.45
CA VAL A 166 10.01 12.30 -3.90
C VAL A 166 10.45 13.69 -3.46
N ILE A 167 9.73 14.71 -3.93
CA ILE A 167 9.86 16.10 -3.50
C ILE A 167 8.52 16.56 -2.92
N GLY A 168 8.49 16.86 -1.63
CA GLY A 168 7.28 17.21 -0.88
C GLY A 168 6.78 16.05 -0.04
N LEU A 169 5.49 15.78 -0.06
CA LEU A 169 4.84 14.83 0.82
C LEU A 169 4.80 13.42 0.22
N ILE A 170 4.98 12.43 1.07
CA ILE A 170 4.78 11.02 0.77
C ILE A 170 4.02 10.36 1.91
N ASN A 171 3.06 9.52 1.55
CA ASN A 171 2.33 8.65 2.46
C ASN A 171 2.64 7.19 2.11
N ILE A 172 2.99 6.40 3.10
CA ILE A 172 3.29 4.97 2.91
C ILE A 172 2.48 4.15 3.91
N GLN A 173 1.82 3.13 3.41
CA GLN A 173 1.11 2.16 4.21
C GLN A 173 1.88 0.84 4.27
N PHE A 174 2.05 0.34 5.47
CA PHE A 174 2.73 -0.90 5.77
C PHE A 174 1.82 -1.87 6.51
N ILE A 175 2.15 -3.15 6.43
CA ILE A 175 1.60 -4.17 7.31
C ILE A 175 2.74 -4.87 8.06
N VAL A 176 2.59 -4.98 9.37
CA VAL A 176 3.49 -5.74 10.23
C VAL A 176 2.84 -7.10 10.50
N TYR A 177 3.47 -8.17 10.04
CA TYR A 177 2.98 -9.52 10.19
C TYR A 177 4.15 -10.44 10.61
N GLU A 178 4.01 -11.16 11.72
CA GLU A 178 5.05 -12.05 12.28
C GLU A 178 6.42 -11.35 12.47
N ASP A 179 6.38 -10.09 12.94
CA ASP A 179 7.55 -9.21 13.12
C ASP A 179 8.27 -8.81 11.81
N GLU A 180 7.71 -9.09 10.66
CA GLU A 180 8.17 -8.67 9.34
C GLU A 180 7.34 -7.47 8.85
N VAL A 181 7.99 -6.58 8.06
CA VAL A 181 7.36 -5.37 7.53
C VAL A 181 7.18 -5.50 6.03
N TYR A 182 5.96 -5.30 5.57
CA TYR A 182 5.61 -5.33 4.14
C TYR A 182 5.00 -4.00 3.73
N VAL A 183 5.35 -3.50 2.55
CA VAL A 183 4.73 -2.32 1.95
C VAL A 183 3.43 -2.72 1.27
N ILE A 184 2.35 -2.00 1.56
CA ILE A 184 1.05 -2.18 0.91
C ILE A 184 0.89 -1.18 -0.23
N GLU A 185 1.16 0.11 0.06
CA GLU A 185 0.88 1.21 -0.86
C GLU A 185 1.83 2.39 -0.59
N VAL A 186 2.22 3.07 -1.66
CA VAL A 186 2.98 4.33 -1.60
C VAL A 186 2.25 5.39 -2.39
N ASN A 187 1.99 6.52 -1.75
CA ASN A 187 1.34 7.69 -2.33
C ASN A 187 2.29 8.87 -2.27
N PRO A 188 3.02 9.23 -3.34
CA PRO A 188 3.94 10.38 -3.35
C PRO A 188 3.17 11.71 -3.49
N ARG A 189 2.28 11.95 -2.55
CA ARG A 189 1.39 13.10 -2.44
C ARG A 189 0.94 13.29 -1.00
N SER A 190 0.23 14.40 -0.73
CA SER A 190 -0.42 14.64 0.57
C SER A 190 -1.46 13.56 0.90
N SER A 191 -1.58 13.24 2.18
CA SER A 191 -2.58 12.33 2.75
C SER A 191 -3.57 13.08 3.65
N ARG A 192 -4.61 12.37 4.08
CA ARG A 192 -5.59 12.87 5.05
C ARG A 192 -5.04 12.93 6.47
N THR A 193 -4.00 12.18 6.76
CA THR A 193 -3.38 12.08 8.08
C THR A 193 -2.37 13.19 8.36
N ILE A 194 -1.90 13.93 7.34
CA ILE A 194 -1.00 15.07 7.51
C ILE A 194 -1.52 16.11 8.53
N PRO A 195 -2.77 16.60 8.46
CA PRO A 195 -3.28 17.55 9.46
C PRO A 195 -3.33 16.99 10.88
N TYR A 196 -3.47 15.67 11.02
CA TYR A 196 -3.43 15.00 12.30
C TYR A 196 -2.00 14.91 12.84
N ILE A 197 -1.10 14.29 12.07
CA ILE A 197 0.28 14.08 12.54
C ILE A 197 0.98 15.39 12.85
N SER A 198 0.78 16.44 12.05
CA SER A 198 1.35 17.76 12.27
C SER A 198 0.88 18.44 13.57
N LYS A 199 -0.24 18.03 14.15
CA LYS A 199 -0.75 18.58 15.41
C LYS A 199 -0.35 17.79 16.64
N VAL A 200 -0.04 16.51 16.48
CA VAL A 200 0.29 15.63 17.62
C VAL A 200 1.79 15.44 17.81
N THR A 201 2.60 15.95 16.88
CA THR A 201 4.08 15.92 16.91
C THR A 201 4.71 17.29 17.09
N ASP A 202 3.93 18.29 17.46
CA ASP A 202 4.29 19.71 17.64
C ASP A 202 5.45 19.94 18.62
#